data_09bc6dcb7417202056b0e8941d8b95ce
#
_entry.id   09bc6dcb7417202056b0e8941d8b95ce
#
_cell.length_a   1.000
_cell.length_b   1.000
_cell.length_c   1.000
_cell.angle_alpha   90.00
_cell.angle_beta   90.00
_cell.angle_gamma   90.00
#
_symmetry.space_group_name_H-M   'P 1'
#
loop_
_entity.id
_entity.type
_entity.pdbx_description
1 polymer ?
#
loop_
_entity_poly.entity_id
_entity_poly.type
_entity_poly.pdbx_seq_one_letter_code
_entity_poly.pdbx_strand_id
1 'polypeptide(L)'
;VSKFIFKNKINKEFDVIISCGRKSVVPSIYLKKNSNKKIINIHIQNPLVSIENFDYVVSPEHDGLSGANVINSKGAIHYLTLNEINNEKNYLENKLEKDKDIITLILGGPTKYYDYNNENIIEIFSKVNKHLIENNLQLIFIPSNRTPKEIITFAKEYFNKNRLIIETVDKKAYLSSLALSKYIVVTCDSSSMISEAALTGKPIY
;
A
#
# COMPACT_ATOMS: atom_id res chain seq x y z
N VAL A 1 -10.08 25.35 16.47
CA VAL A 1 -10.54 24.65 15.25
C VAL A 1 -11.91 25.18 14.94
N SER A 2 -12.05 25.92 13.82
CA SER A 2 -13.27 26.65 13.52
C SER A 2 -14.42 25.72 13.16
N LYS A 3 -15.66 26.14 13.47
CA LYS A 3 -16.93 25.50 13.10
C LYS A 3 -17.07 25.21 11.58
N PHE A 4 -16.15 25.74 10.76
CA PHE A 4 -16.12 25.58 9.29
C PHE A 4 -15.69 24.20 8.77
N ILE A 5 -15.07 23.35 9.60
CA ILE A 5 -14.55 22.05 9.14
C ILE A 5 -15.66 20.99 9.03
N PHE A 6 -16.77 21.14 9.74
CA PHE A 6 -17.90 20.21 9.71
C PHE A 6 -19.14 20.88 9.15
N LYS A 7 -19.36 20.76 7.84
CA LYS A 7 -20.59 21.24 7.18
C LYS A 7 -21.84 20.44 7.62
N ASN A 8 -21.67 19.20 8.08
CA ASN A 8 -22.77 18.37 8.56
C ASN A 8 -22.60 18.11 10.06
N LYS A 9 -23.62 18.42 10.85
CA LYS A 9 -23.69 17.99 12.25
C LYS A 9 -23.81 16.48 12.29
N ILE A 10 -22.85 15.82 12.95
CA ILE A 10 -22.99 14.41 13.28
C ILE A 10 -23.95 14.35 14.49
N ASN A 11 -25.23 14.11 14.20
CA ASN A 11 -26.29 14.01 15.22
C ASN A 11 -26.39 12.62 15.85
N LYS A 12 -25.42 11.73 15.62
CA LYS A 12 -25.43 10.38 16.19
C LYS A 12 -24.52 10.32 17.40
N GLU A 13 -25.01 9.69 18.45
CA GLU A 13 -24.16 9.31 19.58
C GLU A 13 -23.33 8.09 19.22
N PHE A 14 -22.07 8.09 19.61
CA PHE A 14 -21.12 6.99 19.42
C PHE A 14 -20.24 6.87 20.67
N ASP A 15 -19.78 5.65 20.95
CA ASP A 15 -18.95 5.33 22.08
C ASP A 15 -17.47 5.25 21.70
N VAL A 16 -17.20 4.97 20.43
CA VAL A 16 -15.85 4.80 19.87
C VAL A 16 -15.71 5.59 18.58
N ILE A 17 -14.58 6.29 18.44
CA ILE A 17 -14.12 6.89 17.20
C ILE A 17 -12.90 6.10 16.74
N ILE A 18 -12.94 5.56 15.52
CA ILE A 18 -11.77 5.01 14.85
C ILE A 18 -11.45 5.92 13.67
N SER A 19 -10.25 6.49 13.67
CA SER A 19 -9.80 7.41 12.64
C SER A 19 -8.49 6.91 12.02
N CYS A 20 -8.28 7.17 10.72
CA CYS A 20 -7.09 6.76 10.01
C CYS A 20 -6.56 7.88 9.11
N GLY A 21 -5.24 8.10 9.15
CA GLY A 21 -4.54 9.06 8.31
C GLY A 21 -4.69 10.52 8.74
N ARG A 22 -3.82 11.37 8.20
CA ARG A 22 -3.63 12.77 8.64
C ARG A 22 -4.88 13.63 8.59
N LYS A 23 -5.74 13.43 7.59
CA LYS A 23 -6.94 14.25 7.41
C LYS A 23 -8.00 14.00 8.49
N SER A 24 -8.00 12.85 9.14
CA SER A 24 -8.95 12.48 10.18
C SER A 24 -8.52 12.86 11.60
N VAL A 25 -7.26 13.27 11.81
CA VAL A 25 -6.69 13.65 13.12
C VAL A 25 -7.50 14.74 13.78
N VAL A 26 -7.62 15.90 13.12
CA VAL A 26 -8.34 17.05 13.67
C VAL A 26 -9.83 16.76 13.88
N PRO A 27 -10.53 16.16 12.90
CA PRO A 27 -11.91 15.73 13.09
C PRO A 27 -12.13 14.85 14.32
N SER A 28 -11.33 13.80 14.50
CA SER A 28 -11.51 12.85 15.61
C SER A 28 -11.29 13.49 16.99
N ILE A 29 -10.26 14.36 17.12
CA ILE A 29 -9.99 15.11 18.33
C ILE A 29 -11.15 16.07 18.64
N TYR A 30 -11.66 16.77 17.62
CA TYR A 30 -12.79 17.68 17.77
C TYR A 30 -14.04 16.96 18.26
N LEU A 31 -14.40 15.82 17.65
CA LEU A 31 -15.56 15.03 18.03
C LEU A 31 -15.45 14.53 19.47
N LYS A 32 -14.28 14.01 19.87
CA LYS A 32 -14.06 13.60 21.27
C LYS A 32 -14.23 14.75 22.25
N LYS A 33 -13.62 15.91 21.99
CA LYS A 33 -13.66 17.08 22.89
C LYS A 33 -15.04 17.72 23.01
N ASN A 34 -15.89 17.59 22.02
CA ASN A 34 -17.24 18.18 22.01
C ASN A 34 -18.35 17.16 22.26
N SER A 35 -18.03 15.98 22.70
CA SER A 35 -19.03 15.00 23.14
C SER A 35 -19.45 15.24 24.58
N ASN A 36 -20.73 15.06 24.84
CA ASN A 36 -21.30 15.13 26.19
C ASN A 36 -21.05 13.87 27.03
N LYS A 37 -20.48 12.81 26.40
CA LYS A 37 -20.17 11.55 27.06
C LYS A 37 -18.72 11.13 26.81
N LYS A 38 -18.23 10.20 27.62
CA LYS A 38 -16.89 9.61 27.43
C LYS A 38 -16.86 8.82 26.13
N ILE A 39 -15.93 9.18 25.23
CA ILE A 39 -15.69 8.51 23.95
C ILE A 39 -14.28 7.96 23.94
N ILE A 40 -14.09 6.74 23.48
CA ILE A 40 -12.79 6.15 23.17
C ILE A 40 -12.37 6.60 21.76
N ASN A 41 -11.24 7.30 21.64
CA ASN A 41 -10.70 7.75 20.36
C ASN A 41 -9.45 6.97 20.01
N ILE A 42 -9.54 6.18 18.94
CA ILE A 42 -8.45 5.35 18.40
C ILE A 42 -8.00 5.95 17.08
N HIS A 43 -6.70 6.22 16.96
CA HIS A 43 -6.13 6.69 15.69
C HIS A 43 -5.18 5.65 15.09
N ILE A 44 -5.32 5.40 13.79
CA ILE A 44 -4.46 4.50 13.02
C ILE A 44 -3.49 5.33 12.18
N GLN A 45 -2.21 5.02 12.23
CA GLN A 45 -1.01 5.70 11.75
C GLN A 45 -0.49 6.76 12.73
N ASN A 46 0.74 7.26 12.48
CA ASN A 46 1.32 8.35 13.25
C ASN A 46 0.51 9.65 13.03
N PRO A 47 -0.13 10.20 14.08
CA PRO A 47 -0.99 11.38 13.95
C PRO A 47 -0.21 12.66 13.69
N LEU A 48 1.12 12.69 13.92
CA LEU A 48 2.00 13.88 13.86
C LEU A 48 1.54 15.03 14.76
N VAL A 49 0.81 14.72 15.81
CA VAL A 49 0.41 15.62 16.91
C VAL A 49 0.56 14.86 18.23
N SER A 50 0.41 15.52 19.39
CA SER A 50 0.50 14.84 20.69
C SER A 50 -0.43 13.63 20.75
N ILE A 51 0.14 12.47 21.09
CA ILE A 51 -0.58 11.21 21.27
C ILE A 51 -1.60 11.25 22.41
N GLU A 52 -1.45 12.16 23.36
CA GLU A 52 -2.37 12.37 24.48
C GLU A 52 -3.78 12.79 24.05
N ASN A 53 -3.94 13.26 22.80
CA ASN A 53 -5.25 13.56 22.23
C ASN A 53 -6.09 12.31 21.94
N PHE A 54 -5.49 11.12 22.03
CA PHE A 54 -6.11 9.83 21.71
C PHE A 54 -6.05 8.92 22.93
N ASP A 55 -7.01 8.00 23.04
CA ASP A 55 -6.93 6.93 24.03
C ASP A 55 -5.96 5.84 23.56
N TYR A 56 -5.93 5.57 22.25
CA TYR A 56 -4.97 4.66 21.62
C TYR A 56 -4.52 5.20 20.26
N VAL A 57 -3.25 5.00 19.96
CA VAL A 57 -2.66 5.22 18.64
C VAL A 57 -2.06 3.89 18.17
N VAL A 58 -2.50 3.40 17.01
CA VAL A 58 -1.94 2.22 16.37
C VAL A 58 -1.04 2.68 15.23
N SER A 59 0.28 2.48 15.39
CA SER A 59 1.28 2.96 14.44
C SER A 59 2.25 1.84 14.07
N PRO A 60 2.69 1.74 12.80
CA PRO A 60 3.73 0.80 12.42
C PRO A 60 5.04 1.07 13.18
N GLU A 61 5.78 0.00 13.51
CA GLU A 61 7.08 0.10 14.19
C GLU A 61 8.07 1.04 13.47
N HIS A 62 8.05 1.06 12.13
CA HIS A 62 8.93 1.90 11.33
C HIS A 62 8.65 3.41 11.44
N ASP A 63 7.50 3.82 11.97
CA ASP A 63 7.21 5.24 12.26
C ASP A 63 7.95 5.74 13.51
N GLY A 64 8.54 4.84 14.30
CA GLY A 64 9.29 5.17 15.51
C GLY A 64 8.47 5.82 16.62
N LEU A 65 7.13 5.71 16.58
CA LEU A 65 6.25 6.28 17.57
C LEU A 65 6.19 5.37 18.81
N SER A 66 6.33 5.95 20.00
CA SER A 66 6.24 5.24 21.29
C SER A 66 5.47 6.05 22.33
N GLY A 67 4.85 5.35 23.29
CA GLY A 67 4.10 5.95 24.39
C GLY A 67 3.21 4.93 25.07
N ALA A 68 2.68 5.27 26.26
CA ALA A 68 1.84 4.38 27.05
C ALA A 68 0.54 3.95 26.37
N ASN A 69 0.05 4.77 25.44
CA ASN A 69 -1.16 4.56 24.65
C ASN A 69 -0.86 4.22 23.18
N VAL A 70 0.39 3.86 22.84
CA VAL A 70 0.79 3.48 21.49
C VAL A 70 0.87 1.95 21.38
N ILE A 71 0.22 1.42 20.36
CA ILE A 71 0.27 0.01 19.96
C ILE A 71 1.02 -0.05 18.65
N ASN A 72 2.19 -0.70 18.62
CA ASN A 72 2.97 -0.83 17.41
C ASN A 72 2.58 -2.09 16.64
N SER A 73 2.30 -1.92 15.34
CA SER A 73 2.10 -3.01 14.39
C SER A 73 3.39 -3.29 13.62
N LYS A 74 3.61 -4.55 13.20
CA LYS A 74 4.80 -4.94 12.41
C LYS A 74 4.90 -4.20 11.08
N GLY A 75 3.75 -3.95 10.42
CA GLY A 75 3.66 -3.23 9.17
C GLY A 75 2.45 -2.30 9.15
N ALA A 76 2.19 -1.69 8.00
CA ALA A 76 1.01 -0.86 7.82
C ALA A 76 -0.26 -1.71 7.94
N ILE A 77 -1.25 -1.20 8.68
CA ILE A 77 -2.56 -1.85 8.77
C ILE A 77 -3.28 -1.72 7.44
N HIS A 78 -3.76 -2.83 6.93
CA HIS A 78 -4.56 -2.93 5.71
C HIS A 78 -5.75 -3.89 5.92
N TYR A 79 -6.71 -3.85 5.01
CA TYR A 79 -7.92 -4.67 5.11
C TYR A 79 -7.85 -5.98 4.31
N LEU A 80 -6.79 -6.17 3.49
CA LEU A 80 -6.68 -7.36 2.64
C LEU A 80 -6.54 -8.64 3.45
N THR A 81 -7.17 -9.69 2.93
CA THR A 81 -7.07 -11.05 3.42
C THR A 81 -6.53 -11.99 2.34
N LEU A 82 -5.95 -13.13 2.72
CA LEU A 82 -5.52 -14.15 1.76
C LEU A 82 -6.68 -14.66 0.90
N ASN A 83 -7.90 -14.72 1.45
CA ASN A 83 -9.08 -15.12 0.69
C ASN A 83 -9.40 -14.14 -0.42
N GLU A 84 -9.36 -12.83 -0.17
CA GLU A 84 -9.56 -11.81 -1.20
C GLU A 84 -8.51 -11.89 -2.30
N ILE A 85 -7.24 -12.10 -1.92
CA ILE A 85 -6.15 -12.28 -2.88
C ILE A 85 -6.41 -13.51 -3.75
N ASN A 86 -6.71 -14.65 -3.16
CA ASN A 86 -6.89 -15.92 -3.88
C ASN A 86 -8.15 -15.93 -4.74
N ASN A 87 -9.22 -15.24 -4.35
CA ASN A 87 -10.45 -15.12 -5.13
C ASN A 87 -10.23 -14.43 -6.49
N GLU A 88 -9.24 -13.53 -6.58
CA GLU A 88 -8.94 -12.83 -7.83
C GLU A 88 -7.86 -13.55 -8.68
N LYS A 89 -7.38 -14.73 -8.28
CA LYS A 89 -6.30 -15.47 -8.98
C LYS A 89 -6.55 -15.59 -10.48
N ASN A 90 -7.75 -16.01 -10.86
CA ASN A 90 -8.11 -16.29 -12.26
C ASN A 90 -8.15 -15.05 -13.16
N TYR A 91 -8.13 -13.83 -12.58
CA TYR A 91 -8.27 -12.58 -13.34
C TYR A 91 -7.15 -12.37 -14.36
N LEU A 92 -5.91 -12.71 -14.01
CA LEU A 92 -4.76 -12.62 -14.91
C LEU A 92 -4.27 -13.99 -15.43
N GLU A 93 -4.68 -15.09 -14.81
CA GLU A 93 -4.12 -16.43 -15.09
C GLU A 93 -4.15 -16.80 -16.58
N ASN A 94 -5.25 -16.50 -17.25
CA ASN A 94 -5.42 -16.81 -18.70
C ASN A 94 -4.57 -15.92 -19.64
N LYS A 95 -3.92 -14.87 -19.10
CA LYS A 95 -3.04 -13.96 -19.86
C LYS A 95 -1.57 -14.32 -19.73
N LEU A 96 -1.26 -15.39 -19.02
CA LEU A 96 0.08 -15.81 -18.64
C LEU A 96 0.42 -17.17 -19.23
N GLU A 97 1.72 -17.43 -19.40
CA GLU A 97 2.22 -18.75 -19.81
C GLU A 97 2.14 -19.73 -18.64
N LYS A 98 1.57 -20.92 -18.87
CA LYS A 98 1.28 -21.88 -17.78
C LYS A 98 2.54 -22.49 -17.14
N ASP A 99 3.61 -22.62 -17.92
CA ASP A 99 4.82 -23.36 -17.51
C ASP A 99 5.95 -22.44 -16.98
N LYS A 100 5.63 -21.17 -16.72
CA LYS A 100 6.61 -20.22 -16.22
C LYS A 100 6.23 -19.68 -14.84
N ASP A 101 7.21 -19.70 -13.96
CA ASP A 101 7.10 -18.98 -12.69
C ASP A 101 6.97 -17.46 -12.91
N ILE A 102 6.27 -16.81 -12.01
CA ILE A 102 5.91 -15.39 -12.13
C ILE A 102 6.70 -14.57 -11.12
N ILE A 103 7.30 -13.48 -11.60
CA ILE A 103 7.77 -12.37 -10.79
C ILE A 103 6.83 -11.19 -11.00
N THR A 104 6.31 -10.63 -9.91
CA THR A 104 5.54 -9.39 -9.97
C THR A 104 6.42 -8.22 -9.54
N LEU A 105 6.48 -7.17 -10.38
CA LEU A 105 7.07 -5.88 -10.04
C LEU A 105 5.94 -4.89 -9.73
N ILE A 106 5.80 -4.54 -8.46
CA ILE A 106 4.88 -3.51 -7.99
C ILE A 106 5.65 -2.20 -7.87
N LEU A 107 5.32 -1.25 -8.74
CA LEU A 107 6.03 0.01 -8.80
C LEU A 107 5.20 1.14 -8.18
N GLY A 108 5.75 1.76 -7.16
CA GLY A 108 5.19 2.96 -6.53
C GLY A 108 5.36 4.21 -7.39
N GLY A 109 5.76 5.29 -6.80
CA GLY A 109 6.01 6.54 -7.51
C GLY A 109 6.69 7.57 -6.62
N PRO A 110 7.05 8.73 -7.17
CA PRO A 110 7.84 9.72 -6.48
C PRO A 110 7.17 10.19 -5.19
N THR A 111 8.01 10.40 -4.19
CA THR A 111 7.64 11.00 -2.90
C THR A 111 8.67 12.06 -2.54
N LYS A 112 8.49 12.73 -1.40
CA LYS A 112 9.52 13.66 -0.91
C LYS A 112 10.84 12.98 -0.50
N TYR A 113 10.86 11.64 -0.39
CA TYR A 113 12.02 10.86 0.06
C TYR A 113 12.59 9.96 -1.04
N TYR A 114 11.82 9.66 -2.07
CA TYR A 114 12.18 8.74 -3.15
C TYR A 114 12.02 9.44 -4.49
N ASP A 115 13.11 9.53 -5.20
CA ASP A 115 13.15 10.06 -6.55
C ASP A 115 13.06 8.93 -7.58
N TYR A 116 12.21 9.12 -8.57
CA TYR A 116 11.95 8.18 -9.66
C TYR A 116 12.58 8.70 -10.97
N ASN A 117 13.85 9.07 -10.88
CA ASN A 117 14.62 9.47 -12.06
C ASN A 117 14.88 8.26 -12.98
N ASN A 118 15.31 8.55 -14.21
CA ASN A 118 15.52 7.52 -15.24
C ASN A 118 16.62 6.52 -14.82
N GLU A 119 17.68 6.94 -14.15
CA GLU A 119 18.76 6.06 -13.72
C GLU A 119 18.29 5.00 -12.75
N ASN A 120 17.55 5.42 -11.72
CA ASN A 120 16.98 4.52 -10.71
C ASN A 120 15.99 3.51 -11.33
N ILE A 121 15.17 3.97 -12.27
CA ILE A 121 14.19 3.10 -12.95
C ILE A 121 14.90 2.09 -13.86
N ILE A 122 15.89 2.53 -14.60
CA ILE A 122 16.71 1.65 -15.46
C ILE A 122 17.43 0.60 -14.60
N GLU A 123 17.97 0.98 -13.45
CA GLU A 123 18.63 0.03 -12.53
C GLU A 123 17.65 -1.04 -12.02
N ILE A 124 16.46 -0.63 -11.58
CA ILE A 124 15.41 -1.58 -11.12
C ILE A 124 15.02 -2.52 -12.27
N PHE A 125 14.72 -1.96 -13.44
CA PHE A 125 14.31 -2.76 -14.60
C PHE A 125 15.40 -3.70 -15.08
N SER A 126 16.66 -3.27 -15.06
CA SER A 126 17.82 -4.09 -15.42
C SER A 126 17.97 -5.29 -14.49
N LYS A 127 17.88 -5.07 -13.18
CA LYS A 127 17.95 -6.14 -12.18
C LYS A 127 16.81 -7.15 -12.37
N VAL A 128 15.58 -6.66 -12.51
CA VAL A 128 14.41 -7.53 -12.74
C VAL A 128 14.57 -8.31 -14.05
N ASN A 129 14.95 -7.64 -15.16
CA ASN A 129 15.09 -8.28 -16.46
C ASN A 129 16.19 -9.35 -16.47
N LYS A 130 17.31 -9.12 -15.76
CA LYS A 130 18.33 -10.13 -15.57
C LYS A 130 17.75 -11.40 -14.95
N HIS A 131 17.01 -11.28 -13.86
CA HIS A 131 16.39 -12.43 -13.20
C HIS A 131 15.31 -13.13 -14.06
N LEU A 132 14.56 -12.36 -14.86
CA LEU A 132 13.60 -12.93 -15.81
C LEU A 132 14.30 -13.87 -16.81
N ILE A 133 15.44 -13.45 -17.35
CA ILE A 133 16.18 -14.21 -18.36
C ILE A 133 16.86 -15.42 -17.72
N GLU A 134 17.63 -15.22 -16.64
CA GLU A 134 18.43 -16.26 -15.99
C GLU A 134 17.58 -17.41 -15.43
N ASN A 135 16.35 -17.13 -15.02
CA ASN A 135 15.48 -18.11 -14.37
C ASN A 135 14.24 -18.49 -15.21
N ASN A 136 14.19 -18.08 -16.49
CA ASN A 136 13.06 -18.32 -17.39
C ASN A 136 11.71 -17.95 -16.77
N LEU A 137 11.63 -16.76 -16.15
CA LEU A 137 10.42 -16.24 -15.50
C LEU A 137 9.57 -15.41 -16.48
N GLN A 138 8.33 -15.14 -16.08
CA GLN A 138 7.49 -14.13 -16.71
C GLN A 138 7.17 -13.00 -15.74
N LEU A 139 7.02 -11.78 -16.27
CA LEU A 139 6.78 -10.57 -15.52
C LEU A 139 5.29 -10.21 -15.50
N ILE A 140 4.78 -9.84 -14.31
CA ILE A 140 3.61 -8.97 -14.17
C ILE A 140 4.10 -7.64 -13.63
N PHE A 141 3.86 -6.55 -14.37
CA PHE A 141 4.14 -5.20 -13.93
C PHE A 141 2.86 -4.54 -13.43
N ILE A 142 2.87 -4.03 -12.21
CA ILE A 142 1.73 -3.37 -11.54
C ILE A 142 2.10 -1.95 -11.17
N PRO A 143 1.45 -0.93 -11.75
CA PRO A 143 1.64 0.46 -11.35
C PRO A 143 0.78 0.81 -10.13
N SER A 144 1.22 1.80 -9.37
CA SER A 144 0.42 2.48 -8.35
C SER A 144 -0.21 3.77 -8.90
N ASN A 145 -1.09 4.39 -8.10
CA ASN A 145 -1.65 5.72 -8.43
C ASN A 145 -0.60 6.83 -8.60
N ARG A 146 0.61 6.63 -8.08
CA ARG A 146 1.70 7.59 -8.15
C ARG A 146 2.70 7.30 -9.26
N THR A 147 2.60 6.15 -9.91
CA THR A 147 3.51 5.77 -10.99
C THR A 147 3.32 6.70 -12.18
N PRO A 148 4.35 7.45 -12.61
CA PRO A 148 4.27 8.30 -13.80
C PRO A 148 3.96 7.49 -15.06
N LYS A 149 3.15 8.06 -15.95
CA LYS A 149 2.76 7.40 -17.22
C LYS A 149 3.96 7.09 -18.10
N GLU A 150 4.94 7.97 -18.09
CA GLU A 150 6.19 7.83 -18.84
C GLU A 150 6.95 6.56 -18.44
N ILE A 151 6.94 6.22 -17.14
CA ILE A 151 7.57 5.00 -16.63
C ILE A 151 6.79 3.75 -17.06
N ILE A 152 5.46 3.81 -17.11
CA ILE A 152 4.64 2.71 -17.60
C ILE A 152 4.91 2.47 -19.10
N THR A 153 5.00 3.54 -19.89
CA THR A 153 5.36 3.46 -21.31
C THR A 153 6.77 2.88 -21.48
N PHE A 154 7.73 3.36 -20.71
CA PHE A 154 9.09 2.84 -20.71
C PHE A 154 9.14 1.35 -20.32
N ALA A 155 8.36 0.91 -19.34
CA ALA A 155 8.27 -0.50 -18.97
C ALA A 155 7.79 -1.39 -20.13
N LYS A 156 6.85 -0.91 -20.94
CA LYS A 156 6.36 -1.62 -22.15
C LYS A 156 7.43 -1.78 -23.21
N GLU A 157 8.26 -0.78 -23.38
CA GLU A 157 9.37 -0.80 -24.36
C GLU A 157 10.54 -1.64 -23.84
N TYR A 158 10.87 -1.49 -22.56
CA TYR A 158 12.03 -2.16 -21.95
C TYR A 158 11.83 -3.67 -21.82
N PHE A 159 10.70 -4.12 -21.29
CA PHE A 159 10.36 -5.54 -21.17
C PHE A 159 9.66 -5.99 -22.43
N ASN A 160 10.38 -6.47 -23.42
CA ASN A 160 9.86 -6.79 -24.75
C ASN A 160 9.31 -8.22 -24.91
N LYS A 161 9.61 -9.15 -23.98
CA LYS A 161 9.17 -10.55 -24.01
C LYS A 161 8.72 -11.02 -22.61
N ASN A 162 7.90 -12.07 -22.58
CA ASN A 162 7.47 -12.75 -21.34
C ASN A 162 6.93 -11.80 -20.29
N ARG A 163 6.01 -10.89 -20.66
CA ARG A 163 5.51 -9.83 -19.79
C ARG A 163 4.02 -9.63 -19.89
N LEU A 164 3.44 -9.21 -18.79
CA LEU A 164 2.12 -8.62 -18.72
C LEU A 164 2.24 -7.25 -18.03
N ILE A 165 2.08 -6.16 -18.78
CA ILE A 165 2.14 -4.80 -18.25
C ILE A 165 0.71 -4.32 -18.00
N ILE A 166 0.38 -4.05 -16.74
CA ILE A 166 -0.87 -3.39 -16.36
C ILE A 166 -0.65 -1.88 -16.50
N GLU A 167 -1.43 -1.23 -17.36
CA GLU A 167 -1.19 0.17 -17.74
C GLU A 167 -1.92 1.17 -16.84
N THR A 168 -2.95 0.72 -16.17
CA THR A 168 -3.75 1.53 -15.25
C THR A 168 -3.90 0.84 -13.91
N VAL A 169 -4.16 1.60 -12.86
CA VAL A 169 -4.40 1.03 -11.54
C VAL A 169 -5.65 0.17 -11.58
N ASP A 170 -5.46 -1.12 -11.36
CA ASP A 170 -6.51 -2.12 -11.35
C ASP A 170 -6.36 -3.02 -10.11
N LYS A 171 -7.32 -2.91 -9.20
CA LYS A 171 -7.32 -3.68 -7.94
C LYS A 171 -7.35 -5.19 -8.19
N LYS A 172 -8.12 -5.66 -9.18
CA LYS A 172 -8.21 -7.09 -9.47
C LYS A 172 -6.91 -7.62 -10.06
N ALA A 173 -6.27 -6.87 -10.96
CA ALA A 173 -4.95 -7.20 -11.48
C ALA A 173 -3.90 -7.23 -10.36
N TYR A 174 -3.93 -6.27 -9.44
CA TYR A 174 -3.04 -6.25 -8.28
C TYR A 174 -3.21 -7.49 -7.41
N LEU A 175 -4.44 -7.82 -6.99
CA LEU A 175 -4.71 -9.01 -6.17
C LEU A 175 -4.36 -10.31 -6.88
N SER A 176 -4.71 -10.42 -8.17
CA SER A 176 -4.36 -11.57 -8.99
C SER A 176 -2.85 -11.74 -9.13
N SER A 177 -2.10 -10.65 -9.31
CA SER A 177 -0.64 -10.70 -9.36
C SER A 177 -0.04 -11.21 -8.04
N LEU A 178 -0.54 -10.76 -6.89
CA LEU A 178 -0.13 -11.27 -5.58
C LEU A 178 -0.42 -12.76 -5.42
N ALA A 179 -1.58 -13.25 -5.91
CA ALA A 179 -1.95 -14.65 -5.86
C ALA A 179 -1.03 -15.54 -6.73
N LEU A 180 -0.74 -15.09 -7.95
CA LEU A 180 -0.04 -15.87 -8.97
C LEU A 180 1.48 -15.86 -8.82
N SER A 181 2.06 -14.82 -8.24
CA SER A 181 3.52 -14.65 -8.17
C SER A 181 4.20 -15.73 -7.35
N LYS A 182 5.38 -16.13 -7.80
CA LYS A 182 6.37 -16.86 -7.01
C LYS A 182 7.28 -15.91 -6.26
N TYR A 183 7.62 -14.77 -6.88
CA TYR A 183 8.47 -13.72 -6.32
C TYR A 183 7.79 -12.37 -6.48
N ILE A 184 7.96 -11.48 -5.50
CA ILE A 184 7.41 -10.13 -5.53
C ILE A 184 8.56 -9.13 -5.35
N VAL A 185 8.67 -8.19 -6.28
CA VAL A 185 9.52 -7.01 -6.15
C VAL A 185 8.60 -5.82 -5.91
N VAL A 186 8.83 -5.08 -4.84
CA VAL A 186 8.01 -3.93 -4.48
C VAL A 186 8.88 -2.75 -4.08
N THR A 187 8.63 -1.58 -4.66
CA THR A 187 9.39 -0.39 -4.29
C THR A 187 9.02 0.10 -2.89
N CYS A 188 10.02 0.54 -2.13
CA CYS A 188 9.88 0.84 -0.70
C CYS A 188 9.23 2.20 -0.36
N ASP A 189 8.75 2.93 -1.35
CA ASP A 189 8.06 4.21 -1.17
C ASP A 189 6.64 4.09 -0.57
N SER A 190 6.12 2.86 -0.47
CA SER A 190 4.80 2.58 0.09
C SER A 190 4.82 1.41 1.07
N SER A 191 4.82 1.72 2.36
CA SER A 191 4.73 0.71 3.44
C SER A 191 3.46 -0.14 3.35
N SER A 192 2.36 0.41 2.81
CA SER A 192 1.13 -0.36 2.60
C SER A 192 1.31 -1.46 1.57
N MET A 193 1.92 -1.17 0.41
CA MET A 193 2.16 -2.17 -0.63
C MET A 193 3.09 -3.28 -0.14
N ILE A 194 4.13 -2.93 0.62
CA ILE A 194 5.04 -3.91 1.24
C ILE A 194 4.26 -4.82 2.22
N SER A 195 3.42 -4.22 3.08
CA SER A 195 2.65 -4.98 4.08
C SER A 195 1.60 -5.89 3.44
N GLU A 196 0.96 -5.42 2.37
CA GLU A 196 0.00 -6.21 1.59
C GLU A 196 0.69 -7.37 0.85
N ALA A 197 1.87 -7.13 0.27
CA ALA A 197 2.69 -8.17 -0.34
C ALA A 197 3.13 -9.21 0.69
N ALA A 198 3.55 -8.78 1.88
CA ALA A 198 4.01 -9.64 2.97
C ALA A 198 2.93 -10.61 3.46
N LEU A 199 1.64 -10.25 3.36
CA LEU A 199 0.53 -11.13 3.69
C LEU A 199 0.58 -12.46 2.92
N THR A 200 1.15 -12.46 1.72
CA THR A 200 1.22 -13.66 0.87
C THR A 200 2.20 -14.72 1.40
N GLY A 201 3.11 -14.37 2.29
CA GLY A 201 4.19 -15.24 2.75
C GLY A 201 5.25 -15.58 1.70
N LYS A 202 5.20 -14.93 0.53
CA LYS A 202 6.12 -15.15 -0.58
C LYS A 202 7.41 -14.33 -0.42
N PRO A 203 8.53 -14.71 -1.08
CA PRO A 203 9.74 -13.90 -1.11
C PRO A 203 9.47 -12.50 -1.70
N ILE A 204 9.89 -11.47 -0.95
CA ILE A 204 9.74 -10.06 -1.32
C ILE A 204 11.12 -9.42 -1.39
N TYR A 205 11.34 -8.61 -2.41
CA TYR A 205 12.58 -7.91 -2.72
C TYR A 205 12.34 -6.43 -2.94
#